data_ec7b736ea2018a9f22e7cf7c9ff2e941
#
_entry.id   ec7b736ea2018a9f22e7cf7c9ff2e941
#
_cell.length_a   1.000
_cell.length_b   1.000
_cell.length_c   1.000
_cell.angle_alpha   90.00
_cell.angle_beta   90.00
_cell.angle_gamma   90.00
#
_symmetry.space_group_name_H-M   'P 1'
#
loop_
_entity.id
_entity.type
_entity.pdbx_description
1 polymer ?
#
loop_
_entity_poly.entity_id
_entity_poly.type
_entity_poly.pdbx_seq_one_letter_code
_entity_poly.pdbx_strand_id
1 'polypeptide(L)'
;MTGQIDEALAYGHGLLIVRDDPDTWHQVRRAVTAGELRRVLPGVYQPTGAAPSLRDKARALMAFDPTAVLTGRAAAWVHGWEDAEPAVCTAIAQRRTRAPGFALAEGSVPDRLVISLGGVRVTECALTALDLVDEKGGAAIDDALRRGVRLASLWSALEATPQRPGNERRRQLVVDSQDRPWSEAERLAHQALRRAGVRGWATNVPVDAGGRRAFCDIAFDRERLVVEIDGRAHHDGWEQRVRDYARDRRLAPEGWLVLRFPAALVMDDPAAFVAEVLAVRAMRRPPRRRCA
;
A
#
# COMPACT_ATOMS: atom_id res chain seq x y z
N MET A 1 33.64 21.18 18.32
CA MET A 1 33.99 20.96 16.89
C MET A 1 34.78 22.14 16.36
N THR A 2 35.55 21.99 15.30
CA THR A 2 36.24 23.12 14.64
C THR A 2 35.24 23.88 13.77
N GLY A 3 35.39 25.22 13.62
CA GLY A 3 34.43 26.04 12.84
C GLY A 3 34.15 25.52 11.42
N GLN A 4 35.10 24.85 10.78
CA GLN A 4 34.95 24.22 9.47
C GLN A 4 33.94 23.05 9.48
N ILE A 5 33.96 22.21 10.53
CA ILE A 5 32.99 21.11 10.66
C ILE A 5 31.59 21.66 10.93
N ASP A 6 31.47 22.70 11.76
CA ASP A 6 30.18 23.32 12.08
C ASP A 6 29.55 23.98 10.83
N GLU A 7 30.36 24.64 10.02
CA GLU A 7 29.95 25.25 8.75
C GLU A 7 29.50 24.16 7.72
N ALA A 8 30.30 23.10 7.60
CA ALA A 8 29.97 21.97 6.71
C ALA A 8 28.69 21.26 7.13
N LEU A 9 28.43 21.06 8.43
CA LEU A 9 27.19 20.51 8.97
C LEU A 9 26.00 21.43 8.70
N ALA A 10 26.16 22.75 8.84
CA ALA A 10 25.11 23.71 8.53
C ALA A 10 24.73 23.66 7.04
N TYR A 11 25.74 23.65 6.15
CA TYR A 11 25.51 23.48 4.71
C TYR A 11 24.91 22.17 4.32
N GLY A 12 25.33 21.05 4.97
CA GLY A 12 24.83 19.69 4.75
C GLY A 12 23.53 19.36 5.50
N HIS A 13 22.84 20.36 6.07
CA HIS A 13 21.61 20.14 6.86
C HIS A 13 21.77 19.09 7.96
N GLY A 14 22.87 19.15 8.70
CA GLY A 14 23.18 18.23 9.80
C GLY A 14 23.94 16.97 9.38
N LEU A 15 24.30 16.83 8.10
CA LEU A 15 25.15 15.76 7.60
C LEU A 15 26.52 16.31 7.17
N LEU A 16 27.57 15.66 7.57
CA LEU A 16 28.94 15.90 7.11
C LEU A 16 29.31 14.81 6.13
N ILE A 17 29.58 15.19 4.89
CA ILE A 17 30.01 14.29 3.82
C ILE A 17 31.49 14.49 3.62
N VAL A 18 32.30 13.47 3.89
CA VAL A 18 33.73 13.48 3.69
C VAL A 18 34.05 12.84 2.35
N ARG A 19 34.44 13.65 1.39
CA ARG A 19 34.93 13.20 0.08
C ARG A 19 36.43 13.51 0.03
N ASP A 20 37.24 12.45 0.01
CA ASP A 20 38.67 12.41 -0.38
C ASP A 20 39.60 13.60 -0.02
N ASP A 21 39.25 14.35 1.03
CA ASP A 21 40.09 15.42 1.58
C ASP A 21 40.80 14.92 2.85
N PRO A 22 42.11 14.70 2.83
CA PRO A 22 42.89 14.20 3.97
C PRO A 22 42.81 15.10 5.22
N ASP A 23 42.73 16.40 5.08
CA ASP A 23 42.72 17.33 6.21
C ASP A 23 41.37 17.29 6.93
N THR A 24 40.28 17.25 6.19
CA THR A 24 38.95 17.06 6.74
C THR A 24 38.83 15.69 7.41
N TRP A 25 39.44 14.63 6.83
CA TRP A 25 39.39 13.30 7.39
C TRP A 25 40.03 13.19 8.79
N HIS A 26 41.16 13.86 9.02
CA HIS A 26 41.81 13.91 10.34
C HIS A 26 40.97 14.63 11.40
N GLN A 27 40.29 15.70 11.02
CA GLN A 27 39.40 16.46 11.91
C GLN A 27 38.17 15.61 12.27
N VAL A 28 37.53 14.96 11.29
CA VAL A 28 36.37 14.08 11.49
C VAL A 28 36.72 12.90 12.39
N ARG A 29 37.87 12.25 12.17
CA ARG A 29 38.35 11.16 13.01
C ARG A 29 38.48 11.57 14.47
N ARG A 30 39.03 12.75 14.74
CA ARG A 30 39.13 13.31 16.10
C ARG A 30 37.76 13.55 16.70
N ALA A 31 36.83 14.16 15.97
CA ALA A 31 35.49 14.41 16.44
C ALA A 31 34.68 13.10 16.71
N VAL A 32 34.89 12.07 15.88
CA VAL A 32 34.31 10.73 16.12
C VAL A 32 34.90 10.09 17.39
N THR A 33 36.23 10.18 17.58
CA THR A 33 36.91 9.65 18.78
C THR A 33 36.47 10.40 20.06
N ALA A 34 36.23 11.73 19.94
CA ALA A 34 35.68 12.55 21.02
C ALA A 34 34.19 12.31 21.31
N GLY A 35 33.50 11.49 20.49
CA GLY A 35 32.07 11.25 20.63
C GLY A 35 31.18 12.40 20.15
N GLU A 36 31.73 13.41 19.48
CA GLU A 36 30.98 14.55 18.94
C GLU A 36 30.23 14.20 17.64
N LEU A 37 30.85 13.35 16.81
CA LEU A 37 30.28 12.83 15.56
C LEU A 37 30.12 11.32 15.61
N ARG A 38 29.10 10.81 14.94
CA ARG A 38 28.93 9.38 14.63
C ARG A 38 28.86 9.15 13.13
N ARG A 39 29.38 8.01 12.70
CA ARG A 39 29.28 7.56 11.32
C ARG A 39 27.88 6.98 11.08
N VAL A 40 27.17 7.49 10.08
CA VAL A 40 25.85 6.99 9.62
C VAL A 40 26.03 5.97 8.50
N LEU A 41 26.84 6.35 7.50
CA LEU A 41 27.24 5.51 6.36
C LEU A 41 28.72 5.76 6.06
N PRO A 42 29.40 4.93 5.28
CA PRO A 42 30.77 5.20 4.87
C PRO A 42 30.93 6.60 4.26
N GLY A 43 31.79 7.41 4.84
CA GLY A 43 32.01 8.81 4.42
C GLY A 43 30.91 9.79 4.82
N VAL A 44 29.87 9.37 5.53
CA VAL A 44 28.75 10.24 5.97
C VAL A 44 28.63 10.20 7.50
N TYR A 45 28.68 11.37 8.11
CA TYR A 45 28.69 11.55 9.56
C TYR A 45 27.61 12.53 10.00
N GLN A 46 27.20 12.47 11.25
CA GLN A 46 26.30 13.42 11.88
C GLN A 46 26.67 13.63 13.36
N PRO A 47 26.23 14.73 14.01
CA PRO A 47 26.38 14.92 15.45
C PRO A 47 25.78 13.79 16.27
N THR A 48 26.40 13.48 17.41
CA THR A 48 26.00 12.36 18.31
C THR A 48 24.79 12.71 19.19
N GLY A 49 23.93 13.58 18.82
CA GLY A 49 22.75 13.95 19.61
C GLY A 49 21.59 12.96 19.49
N ALA A 50 20.50 13.36 18.84
CA ALA A 50 19.33 12.51 18.62
C ALA A 50 19.59 11.36 17.64
N ALA A 51 18.80 10.28 17.74
CA ALA A 51 18.81 9.22 16.73
C ALA A 51 18.40 9.79 15.36
N PRO A 52 19.02 9.32 14.23
CA PRO A 52 18.66 9.83 12.91
C PRO A 52 17.22 9.46 12.56
N SER A 53 16.45 10.46 12.16
CA SER A 53 15.13 10.26 11.54
C SER A 53 15.25 9.48 10.22
N LEU A 54 14.15 8.97 9.69
CA LEU A 54 14.15 8.38 8.36
C LEU A 54 14.60 9.38 7.28
N ARG A 55 14.22 10.65 7.44
CA ARG A 55 14.65 11.71 6.53
C ARG A 55 16.18 11.90 6.56
N ASP A 56 16.80 11.87 7.73
CA ASP A 56 18.25 11.97 7.87
C ASP A 56 18.95 10.76 7.26
N LYS A 57 18.41 9.55 7.50
CA LYS A 57 18.89 8.31 6.88
C LYS A 57 18.78 8.36 5.36
N ALA A 58 17.65 8.83 4.83
CA ALA A 58 17.42 8.94 3.40
C ALA A 58 18.42 9.93 2.75
N ARG A 59 18.64 11.10 3.36
CA ARG A 59 19.64 12.07 2.90
C ARG A 59 21.06 11.50 2.97
N ALA A 60 21.40 10.82 4.06
CA ALA A 60 22.70 10.17 4.21
C ALA A 60 22.90 9.09 3.13
N LEU A 61 21.83 8.36 2.77
CA LEU A 61 21.88 7.36 1.71
C LEU A 61 22.09 8.01 0.34
N MET A 62 21.39 9.10 0.03
CA MET A 62 21.58 9.85 -1.24
C MET A 62 23.00 10.44 -1.34
N ALA A 63 23.60 10.85 -0.22
CA ALA A 63 24.98 11.31 -0.18
C ALA A 63 25.99 10.18 -0.38
N PHE A 64 25.71 9.00 0.17
CA PHE A 64 26.54 7.80 0.02
C PHE A 64 26.40 7.17 -1.37
N ASP A 65 25.18 7.01 -1.85
CA ASP A 65 24.86 6.46 -3.17
C ASP A 65 23.75 7.30 -3.82
N PRO A 66 24.10 8.24 -4.73
CA PRO A 66 23.11 9.08 -5.40
C PRO A 66 22.13 8.30 -6.30
N THR A 67 22.45 7.04 -6.63
CA THR A 67 21.58 6.19 -7.43
C THR A 67 20.59 5.38 -6.59
N ALA A 68 20.74 5.37 -5.27
CA ALA A 68 19.86 4.64 -4.36
C ALA A 68 18.40 5.14 -4.47
N VAL A 69 17.48 4.21 -4.30
CA VAL A 69 16.04 4.47 -4.38
C VAL A 69 15.36 3.84 -3.16
N LEU A 70 14.67 4.63 -2.36
CA LEU A 70 13.87 4.12 -1.25
C LEU A 70 12.74 3.23 -1.75
N THR A 71 12.45 2.15 -1.01
CA THR A 71 11.45 1.14 -1.36
C THR A 71 10.58 0.78 -0.16
N GLY A 72 9.52 0.02 -0.37
CA GLY A 72 8.69 -0.52 0.69
C GLY A 72 8.16 0.54 1.66
N ARG A 73 8.26 0.29 2.97
CA ARG A 73 7.75 1.23 4.00
C ARG A 73 8.45 2.58 4.00
N ALA A 74 9.74 2.62 3.70
CA ALA A 74 10.45 3.90 3.63
C ALA A 74 9.92 4.78 2.50
N ALA A 75 9.66 4.21 1.32
CA ALA A 75 9.01 4.93 0.22
C ALA A 75 7.56 5.30 0.56
N ALA A 76 6.78 4.38 1.15
CA ALA A 76 5.40 4.64 1.56
C ALA A 76 5.28 5.80 2.56
N TRP A 77 6.21 5.89 3.53
CA TRP A 77 6.25 7.01 4.47
C TRP A 77 6.55 8.35 3.76
N VAL A 78 7.49 8.34 2.81
CA VAL A 78 7.80 9.55 2.02
C VAL A 78 6.61 9.98 1.16
N HIS A 79 5.79 9.02 0.69
CA HIS A 79 4.52 9.29 0.00
C HIS A 79 3.39 9.78 0.93
N GLY A 80 3.59 9.75 2.25
CA GLY A 80 2.54 10.05 3.23
C GLY A 80 1.50 8.94 3.37
N TRP A 81 1.86 7.69 3.12
CA TRP A 81 0.97 6.53 3.25
C TRP A 81 1.06 5.85 4.63
N GLU A 82 2.09 6.14 5.40
CA GLU A 82 2.36 5.61 6.72
C GLU A 82 2.38 6.75 7.73
N ASP A 83 1.62 6.62 8.81
CA ASP A 83 1.58 7.62 9.89
C ASP A 83 2.81 7.50 10.80
N ALA A 84 3.27 6.27 11.04
CA ALA A 84 4.44 5.99 11.86
C ALA A 84 5.72 5.93 11.01
N GLU A 85 6.73 6.69 11.44
CA GLU A 85 8.05 6.70 10.80
C GLU A 85 8.72 5.32 10.92
N PRO A 86 9.12 4.67 9.80
CA PRO A 86 9.83 3.39 9.87
C PRO A 86 11.21 3.53 10.52
N ALA A 87 11.52 2.63 11.45
CA ALA A 87 12.84 2.58 12.12
C ALA A 87 13.97 2.27 11.13
N VAL A 88 13.65 1.56 10.03
CA VAL A 88 14.63 1.07 9.04
C VAL A 88 14.40 1.77 7.71
N CYS A 89 15.46 2.34 7.16
CA CYS A 89 15.49 2.89 5.81
C CYS A 89 15.72 1.75 4.80
N THR A 90 14.65 1.32 4.12
CA THR A 90 14.71 0.28 3.08
C THR A 90 14.98 0.91 1.72
N ALA A 91 15.94 0.37 0.97
CA ALA A 91 16.26 0.90 -0.36
C ALA A 91 16.92 -0.15 -1.26
N ILE A 92 16.88 0.10 -2.56
CA ILE A 92 17.73 -0.52 -3.57
C ILE A 92 18.90 0.42 -3.83
N ALA A 93 20.13 -0.08 -3.78
CA ALA A 93 21.35 0.69 -3.95
C ALA A 93 22.39 -0.11 -4.75
N GLN A 94 23.27 0.60 -5.45
CA GLN A 94 24.41 -0.05 -6.13
C GLN A 94 25.58 -0.27 -5.19
N ARG A 95 25.74 0.61 -4.19
CA ARG A 95 26.81 0.49 -3.19
C ARG A 95 26.39 -0.38 -2.03
N ARG A 96 27.19 -1.41 -1.75
CA ARG A 96 26.96 -2.29 -0.60
C ARG A 96 27.50 -1.66 0.68
N THR A 97 26.69 -1.68 1.71
CA THR A 97 27.11 -1.40 3.08
C THR A 97 26.17 -2.05 4.08
N ARG A 98 26.69 -2.32 5.27
CA ARG A 98 25.87 -2.74 6.41
C ARG A 98 25.95 -1.66 7.46
N ALA A 99 24.85 -1.03 7.75
CA ALA A 99 24.76 0.02 8.78
C ALA A 99 23.46 -0.11 9.56
N PRO A 100 23.47 0.11 10.88
CA PRO A 100 22.27 0.09 11.70
C PRO A 100 21.20 1.06 11.15
N GLY A 101 19.96 0.59 11.09
CA GLY A 101 18.83 1.38 10.59
C GLY A 101 18.72 1.46 9.08
N PHE A 102 19.50 0.66 8.33
CA PHE A 102 19.40 0.52 6.88
C PHE A 102 19.21 -0.94 6.46
N ALA A 103 18.34 -1.18 5.48
CA ALA A 103 18.18 -2.45 4.79
C ALA A 103 18.32 -2.19 3.29
N LEU A 104 19.52 -2.43 2.76
CA LEU A 104 19.88 -2.14 1.38
C LEU A 104 19.94 -3.43 0.58
N ALA A 105 19.09 -3.53 -0.45
CA ALA A 105 19.17 -4.56 -1.48
C ALA A 105 20.03 -4.06 -2.64
N GLU A 106 20.84 -4.95 -3.24
CA GLU A 106 21.60 -4.62 -4.44
C GLU A 106 20.69 -4.67 -5.67
N GLY A 107 20.83 -3.70 -6.56
CA GLY A 107 20.09 -3.67 -7.80
C GLY A 107 19.85 -2.27 -8.32
N SER A 108 18.95 -2.18 -9.26
CA SER A 108 18.47 -0.91 -9.83
C SER A 108 16.95 -0.92 -9.98
N VAL A 109 16.37 0.24 -9.96
CA VAL A 109 14.95 0.48 -10.27
C VAL A 109 14.90 1.19 -11.61
N PRO A 110 14.07 0.74 -12.57
CA PRO A 110 13.89 1.45 -13.85
C PRO A 110 13.52 2.92 -13.61
N ASP A 111 14.15 3.86 -14.31
CA ASP A 111 13.98 5.31 -14.08
C ASP A 111 12.51 5.77 -14.12
N ARG A 112 11.70 5.17 -15.00
CA ARG A 112 10.26 5.46 -15.08
C ARG A 112 9.46 5.09 -13.82
N LEU A 113 10.02 4.28 -12.94
CA LEU A 113 9.44 3.85 -11.66
C LEU A 113 10.12 4.55 -10.46
N VAL A 114 10.88 5.60 -10.71
CA VAL A 114 11.54 6.41 -9.69
C VAL A 114 11.05 7.83 -9.78
N ILE A 115 10.70 8.39 -8.63
CA ILE A 115 10.39 9.82 -8.51
C ILE A 115 11.26 10.45 -7.43
N SER A 116 11.41 11.77 -7.49
CA SER A 116 12.14 12.55 -6.48
C SER A 116 11.17 13.35 -5.63
N LEU A 117 11.16 13.10 -4.32
CA LEU A 117 10.33 13.82 -3.36
C LEU A 117 11.23 14.41 -2.26
N GLY A 118 11.22 15.73 -2.11
CA GLY A 118 12.04 16.42 -1.11
C GLY A 118 13.55 16.14 -1.20
N GLY A 119 14.06 15.94 -2.43
CA GLY A 119 15.47 15.62 -2.68
C GLY A 119 15.86 14.15 -2.45
N VAL A 120 14.88 13.27 -2.22
CA VAL A 120 15.09 11.83 -2.03
C VAL A 120 14.47 11.06 -3.20
N ARG A 121 15.21 10.08 -3.73
CA ARG A 121 14.71 9.18 -4.78
C ARG A 121 13.90 8.06 -4.14
N VAL A 122 12.69 7.85 -4.60
CA VAL A 122 11.76 6.83 -4.08
C VAL A 122 11.11 6.07 -5.23
N THR A 123 10.67 4.83 -4.99
CA THR A 123 9.81 4.13 -5.93
C THR A 123 8.51 4.91 -6.14
N GLU A 124 8.02 4.96 -7.38
CA GLU A 124 6.71 5.57 -7.66
C GLU A 124 5.58 4.78 -6.99
N CYS A 125 4.39 5.37 -6.89
CA CYS A 125 3.29 4.84 -6.08
C CYS A 125 2.90 3.39 -6.40
N ALA A 126 2.83 3.00 -7.68
CA ALA A 126 2.43 1.64 -8.03
C ALA A 126 3.51 0.61 -7.63
N LEU A 127 4.80 0.92 -7.85
CA LEU A 127 5.87 0.03 -7.42
C LEU A 127 5.98 -0.02 -5.89
N THR A 128 5.79 1.10 -5.20
CA THR A 128 5.73 1.15 -3.72
C THR A 128 4.63 0.23 -3.19
N ALA A 129 3.43 0.24 -3.79
CA ALA A 129 2.35 -0.66 -3.42
C ALA A 129 2.72 -2.13 -3.60
N LEU A 130 3.36 -2.47 -4.74
CA LEU A 130 3.83 -3.83 -5.01
C LEU A 130 4.94 -4.27 -4.06
N ASP A 131 5.79 -3.36 -3.59
CA ASP A 131 6.81 -3.66 -2.57
C ASP A 131 6.21 -4.01 -1.21
N LEU A 132 5.08 -3.39 -0.85
CA LEU A 132 4.39 -3.63 0.41
C LEU A 132 3.58 -4.94 0.43
N VAL A 133 3.38 -5.61 -0.71
CA VAL A 133 2.62 -6.87 -0.81
C VAL A 133 3.20 -7.97 0.09
N ASP A 134 4.52 -8.04 0.24
CA ASP A 134 5.16 -9.07 1.04
C ASP A 134 4.84 -8.93 2.53
N GLU A 135 4.56 -7.71 2.99
CA GLU A 135 4.20 -7.39 4.38
C GLU A 135 2.68 -7.32 4.59
N LYS A 136 1.95 -6.64 3.70
CA LYS A 136 0.52 -6.29 3.86
C LYS A 136 -0.42 -7.14 3.00
N GLY A 137 0.12 -8.05 2.17
CA GLY A 137 -0.70 -8.83 1.25
C GLY A 137 -1.48 -7.96 0.27
N GLY A 138 -2.72 -8.37 -0.02
CA GLY A 138 -3.63 -7.66 -0.92
C GLY A 138 -4.00 -6.26 -0.45
N ALA A 139 -4.03 -6.03 0.87
CA ALA A 139 -4.36 -4.72 1.44
C ALA A 139 -3.43 -3.60 0.92
N ALA A 140 -2.16 -3.91 0.59
CA ALA A 140 -1.24 -2.93 0.01
C ALA A 140 -1.74 -2.38 -1.33
N ILE A 141 -2.31 -3.25 -2.16
CA ILE A 141 -2.85 -2.87 -3.47
C ILE A 141 -4.16 -2.12 -3.31
N ASP A 142 -5.04 -2.58 -2.41
CA ASP A 142 -6.32 -1.93 -2.14
C ASP A 142 -6.14 -0.52 -1.58
N ASP A 143 -5.18 -0.33 -0.67
CA ASP A 143 -4.79 0.99 -0.14
C ASP A 143 -4.30 1.92 -1.26
N ALA A 144 -3.46 1.41 -2.16
CA ALA A 144 -2.96 2.19 -3.28
C ALA A 144 -4.08 2.60 -4.24
N LEU A 145 -5.00 1.69 -4.56
CA LEU A 145 -6.17 1.98 -5.40
C LEU A 145 -7.09 3.03 -4.77
N ARG A 146 -7.33 2.96 -3.45
CA ARG A 146 -8.09 3.98 -2.70
C ARG A 146 -7.42 5.36 -2.74
N ARG A 147 -6.10 5.39 -2.76
CA ARG A 147 -5.28 6.62 -2.89
C ARG A 147 -5.15 7.12 -4.33
N GLY A 148 -5.85 6.50 -5.28
CA GLY A 148 -5.90 6.93 -6.68
C GLY A 148 -4.84 6.32 -7.59
N VAL A 149 -4.04 5.36 -7.14
CA VAL A 149 -3.16 4.59 -8.03
C VAL A 149 -4.04 3.79 -9.00
N ARG A 150 -3.74 3.89 -10.29
CA ARG A 150 -4.52 3.19 -11.31
C ARG A 150 -4.07 1.73 -11.43
N LEU A 151 -5.03 0.83 -11.66
CA LEU A 151 -4.75 -0.58 -11.91
C LEU A 151 -3.75 -0.77 -13.07
N ALA A 152 -3.88 0.02 -14.13
CA ALA A 152 -2.95 0.00 -15.26
C ALA A 152 -1.50 0.36 -14.84
N SER A 153 -1.32 1.24 -13.85
CA SER A 153 0.01 1.59 -13.33
C SER A 153 0.64 0.43 -12.56
N LEU A 154 -0.15 -0.35 -11.82
CA LEU A 154 0.32 -1.57 -11.15
C LEU A 154 0.80 -2.61 -12.17
N TRP A 155 0.04 -2.82 -13.25
CA TRP A 155 0.45 -3.70 -14.35
C TRP A 155 1.73 -3.21 -15.02
N SER A 156 1.82 -1.92 -15.36
CA SER A 156 3.02 -1.32 -15.95
C SER A 156 4.25 -1.48 -15.06
N ALA A 157 4.10 -1.36 -13.73
CA ALA A 157 5.20 -1.57 -12.78
C ALA A 157 5.65 -3.04 -12.73
N LEU A 158 4.71 -4.00 -12.76
CA LEU A 158 5.01 -5.44 -12.86
C LEU A 158 5.74 -5.81 -14.15
N GLU A 159 5.30 -5.25 -15.29
CA GLU A 159 5.94 -5.46 -16.59
C GLU A 159 7.34 -4.85 -16.65
N ALA A 160 7.56 -3.71 -15.96
CA ALA A 160 8.86 -3.07 -15.88
C ALA A 160 9.86 -3.79 -14.97
N THR A 161 9.38 -4.68 -14.11
CA THR A 161 10.20 -5.42 -13.13
C THR A 161 9.95 -6.92 -13.21
N PRO A 162 10.12 -7.57 -14.39
CA PRO A 162 9.61 -8.93 -14.65
C PRO A 162 10.29 -10.01 -13.80
N GLN A 163 11.57 -9.80 -13.45
CA GLN A 163 12.38 -10.80 -12.74
C GLN A 163 12.38 -10.63 -11.21
N ARG A 164 11.55 -9.76 -10.65
CA ARG A 164 11.51 -9.59 -9.18
C ARG A 164 10.89 -10.81 -8.51
N PRO A 165 11.55 -11.37 -7.47
CA PRO A 165 10.97 -12.44 -6.66
C PRO A 165 9.59 -12.05 -6.15
N GLY A 166 8.64 -13.00 -6.14
CA GLY A 166 7.28 -12.77 -5.66
C GLY A 166 6.32 -12.11 -6.66
N ASN A 167 6.74 -11.82 -7.89
CA ASN A 167 5.87 -11.19 -8.90
C ASN A 167 4.66 -12.04 -9.30
N GLU A 168 4.74 -13.37 -9.21
CA GLU A 168 3.60 -14.28 -9.42
C GLU A 168 2.46 -13.92 -8.45
N ARG A 169 2.77 -13.87 -7.15
CA ARG A 169 1.80 -13.48 -6.11
C ARG A 169 1.29 -12.05 -6.33
N ARG A 170 2.17 -11.11 -6.68
CA ARG A 170 1.77 -9.73 -6.95
C ARG A 170 0.81 -9.63 -8.12
N ARG A 171 1.07 -10.34 -9.23
CA ARG A 171 0.15 -10.42 -10.38
C ARG A 171 -1.22 -10.96 -9.97
N GLN A 172 -1.24 -12.06 -9.21
CA GLN A 172 -2.49 -12.62 -8.73
C GLN A 172 -3.29 -11.62 -7.90
N LEU A 173 -2.64 -10.91 -6.97
CA LEU A 173 -3.30 -9.90 -6.15
C LEU A 173 -3.77 -8.69 -6.97
N VAL A 174 -3.06 -8.28 -8.01
CA VAL A 174 -3.52 -7.22 -8.93
C VAL A 174 -4.73 -7.68 -9.74
N VAL A 175 -4.77 -8.95 -10.18
CA VAL A 175 -5.99 -9.54 -10.79
C VAL A 175 -7.15 -9.51 -9.82
N ASP A 176 -6.93 -9.94 -8.58
CA ASP A 176 -7.96 -9.99 -7.54
C ASP A 176 -8.48 -8.60 -7.13
N SER A 177 -7.69 -7.56 -7.37
CA SER A 177 -8.04 -6.16 -7.10
C SER A 177 -8.78 -5.47 -8.27
N GLN A 178 -8.98 -6.16 -9.41
CA GLN A 178 -9.68 -5.56 -10.56
C GLN A 178 -11.10 -5.10 -10.21
N ASP A 179 -11.74 -5.76 -9.23
CA ASP A 179 -13.06 -5.40 -8.72
C ASP A 179 -13.01 -4.38 -7.56
N ARG A 180 -11.83 -3.79 -7.31
CA ARG A 180 -11.61 -2.74 -6.31
C ARG A 180 -12.14 -3.09 -4.92
N PRO A 181 -11.78 -4.23 -4.32
CA PRO A 181 -12.21 -4.55 -2.96
C PRO A 181 -11.65 -3.53 -1.97
N TRP A 182 -12.46 -3.15 -0.98
CA TRP A 182 -12.05 -2.19 0.05
C TRP A 182 -11.50 -2.90 1.29
N SER A 183 -11.68 -4.22 1.37
CA SER A 183 -11.17 -5.04 2.46
C SER A 183 -10.68 -6.40 1.97
N GLU A 184 -9.89 -7.11 2.79
CA GLU A 184 -9.45 -8.48 2.50
C GLU A 184 -10.64 -9.44 2.43
N ALA A 185 -11.67 -9.25 3.26
CA ALA A 185 -12.87 -10.10 3.23
C ALA A 185 -13.65 -9.91 1.92
N GLU A 186 -13.79 -8.68 1.41
CA GLU A 186 -14.38 -8.42 0.10
C GLU A 186 -13.57 -9.08 -1.02
N ARG A 187 -12.23 -8.99 -0.94
CA ARG A 187 -11.33 -9.66 -1.89
C ARG A 187 -11.59 -11.16 -1.93
N LEU A 188 -11.70 -11.81 -0.78
CA LEU A 188 -11.98 -13.24 -0.68
C LEU A 188 -13.38 -13.58 -1.20
N ALA A 189 -14.39 -12.75 -0.93
CA ALA A 189 -15.73 -12.89 -1.47
C ALA A 189 -15.73 -12.86 -3.01
N HIS A 190 -15.03 -11.87 -3.60
CA HIS A 190 -14.87 -11.75 -5.06
C HIS A 190 -14.17 -12.98 -5.65
N GLN A 191 -13.09 -13.46 -5.02
CA GLN A 191 -12.39 -14.67 -5.44
C GLN A 191 -13.29 -15.90 -5.37
N ALA A 192 -14.05 -16.08 -4.28
CA ALA A 192 -14.95 -17.21 -4.08
C ALA A 192 -16.02 -17.24 -5.17
N LEU A 193 -16.66 -16.11 -5.47
CA LEU A 193 -17.66 -16.00 -6.54
C LEU A 193 -17.06 -16.33 -7.92
N ARG A 194 -15.85 -15.84 -8.22
CA ARG A 194 -15.16 -16.13 -9.50
C ARG A 194 -14.80 -17.60 -9.63
N ARG A 195 -14.21 -18.22 -8.58
CA ARG A 195 -13.84 -19.64 -8.57
C ARG A 195 -15.06 -20.54 -8.76
N ALA A 196 -16.20 -20.13 -8.21
CA ALA A 196 -17.49 -20.81 -8.41
C ALA A 196 -18.14 -20.52 -9.77
N GLY A 197 -17.50 -19.74 -10.66
CA GLY A 197 -18.03 -19.41 -11.98
C GLY A 197 -19.27 -18.49 -11.93
N VAL A 198 -19.52 -17.82 -10.81
CA VAL A 198 -20.65 -16.89 -10.65
C VAL A 198 -20.41 -15.65 -11.50
N ARG A 199 -21.38 -15.31 -12.34
CA ARG A 199 -21.32 -14.16 -13.26
C ARG A 199 -22.50 -13.21 -13.06
N GLY A 200 -22.38 -11.99 -13.64
CA GLY A 200 -23.47 -11.00 -13.65
C GLY A 200 -23.55 -10.19 -12.38
N TRP A 201 -22.44 -10.05 -11.67
CA TRP A 201 -22.27 -9.15 -10.53
C TRP A 201 -21.26 -8.05 -10.87
N ALA A 202 -21.36 -6.95 -10.16
CA ALA A 202 -20.43 -5.83 -10.19
C ALA A 202 -20.14 -5.36 -8.76
N THR A 203 -19.03 -4.66 -8.57
CA THR A 203 -18.53 -4.25 -7.25
C THR A 203 -18.51 -2.73 -7.15
N ASN A 204 -18.64 -2.24 -5.94
CA ASN A 204 -18.60 -0.80 -5.64
C ASN A 204 -19.54 0.01 -6.56
N VAL A 205 -20.69 -0.57 -6.88
CA VAL A 205 -21.66 0.01 -7.80
C VAL A 205 -22.51 1.02 -7.05
N PRO A 206 -22.69 2.23 -7.60
CA PRO A 206 -23.70 3.12 -7.07
C PRO A 206 -25.08 2.58 -7.43
N VAL A 207 -25.80 2.07 -6.45
CA VAL A 207 -27.22 1.68 -6.58
C VAL A 207 -28.07 2.88 -6.21
N ASP A 208 -29.12 3.16 -7.00
CA ASP A 208 -30.08 4.19 -6.65
C ASP A 208 -30.92 3.73 -5.45
N ALA A 209 -30.93 4.55 -4.42
CA ALA A 209 -31.65 4.34 -3.17
C ALA A 209 -32.61 5.51 -2.92
N GLY A 210 -33.61 5.65 -3.77
CA GLY A 210 -34.60 6.73 -3.66
C GLY A 210 -34.01 8.12 -3.92
N GLY A 211 -33.31 8.29 -5.04
CA GLY A 211 -32.66 9.54 -5.45
C GLY A 211 -31.30 9.82 -4.78
N ARG A 212 -30.78 8.88 -3.99
CA ARG A 212 -29.41 8.92 -3.41
C ARG A 212 -28.63 7.69 -3.86
N ARG A 213 -27.36 7.87 -4.22
CA ARG A 213 -26.47 6.78 -4.57
C ARG A 213 -25.96 6.10 -3.29
N ALA A 214 -26.18 4.77 -3.17
CA ALA A 214 -25.56 3.90 -2.19
C ALA A 214 -24.48 3.05 -2.90
N PHE A 215 -23.26 3.03 -2.38
CA PHE A 215 -22.24 2.12 -2.87
C PHE A 215 -22.40 0.77 -2.16
N CYS A 216 -22.41 -0.31 -2.93
CA CYS A 216 -22.59 -1.67 -2.45
C CYS A 216 -21.35 -2.50 -2.79
N ASP A 217 -20.91 -3.38 -1.87
CA ASP A 217 -19.71 -4.19 -2.07
C ASP A 217 -19.85 -5.09 -3.30
N ILE A 218 -21.01 -5.77 -3.44
CA ILE A 218 -21.35 -6.61 -4.59
C ILE A 218 -22.82 -6.39 -4.94
N ALA A 219 -23.14 -6.19 -6.21
CA ALA A 219 -24.50 -6.05 -6.68
C ALA A 219 -24.79 -6.96 -7.88
N PHE A 220 -25.91 -7.69 -7.83
CA PHE A 220 -26.50 -8.43 -8.94
C PHE A 220 -27.72 -7.64 -9.45
N ASP A 221 -27.49 -6.80 -10.44
CA ASP A 221 -28.52 -5.86 -10.91
C ASP A 221 -29.79 -6.56 -11.44
N ARG A 222 -29.60 -7.65 -12.18
CA ARG A 222 -30.72 -8.41 -12.76
C ARG A 222 -31.63 -9.01 -11.70
N GLU A 223 -31.05 -9.52 -10.63
CA GLU A 223 -31.74 -10.15 -9.51
C GLU A 223 -32.15 -9.13 -8.43
N ARG A 224 -31.75 -7.86 -8.56
CA ARG A 224 -31.91 -6.82 -7.52
C ARG A 224 -31.42 -7.31 -6.16
N LEU A 225 -30.22 -7.90 -6.13
CA LEU A 225 -29.59 -8.43 -4.94
C LEU A 225 -28.28 -7.69 -4.67
N VAL A 226 -28.15 -7.18 -3.46
CA VAL A 226 -26.94 -6.60 -2.90
C VAL A 226 -26.35 -7.54 -1.88
N VAL A 227 -25.04 -7.73 -1.90
CA VAL A 227 -24.28 -8.47 -0.88
C VAL A 227 -23.27 -7.52 -0.25
N GLU A 228 -23.31 -7.39 1.06
CA GLU A 228 -22.44 -6.57 1.89
C GLU A 228 -21.58 -7.48 2.77
N ILE A 229 -20.32 -7.15 2.94
CA ILE A 229 -19.37 -7.89 3.77
C ILE A 229 -19.02 -7.05 4.99
N ASP A 230 -19.59 -7.41 6.12
CA ASP A 230 -19.39 -6.66 7.38
C ASP A 230 -18.04 -7.01 8.03
N GLY A 231 -17.14 -6.05 8.18
CA GLY A 231 -15.80 -6.20 8.76
C GLY A 231 -15.83 -6.49 10.27
N ARG A 232 -14.75 -7.07 10.81
CA ARG A 232 -14.59 -7.35 12.26
C ARG A 232 -14.46 -6.10 13.14
N ALA A 233 -14.15 -4.95 12.59
CA ALA A 233 -13.82 -3.73 13.33
C ALA A 233 -15.03 -2.83 13.61
N HIS A 234 -16.20 -3.42 13.90
CA HIS A 234 -17.36 -2.61 14.27
C HIS A 234 -17.40 -2.35 15.78
N HIS A 235 -16.47 -1.54 16.25
CA HIS A 235 -16.74 -0.59 17.35
C HIS A 235 -17.50 0.64 16.82
N ASP A 236 -18.05 0.53 15.61
CA ASP A 236 -18.87 1.59 15.02
C ASP A 236 -20.15 1.73 15.80
N GLY A 237 -20.26 2.92 16.41
CA GLY A 237 -21.31 3.22 17.36
C GLY A 237 -22.71 3.13 16.72
N TRP A 238 -23.71 3.26 17.57
CA TRP A 238 -25.15 3.27 17.23
C TRP A 238 -25.47 4.10 15.97
N GLU A 239 -24.80 5.22 15.76
CA GLU A 239 -25.01 6.12 14.62
C GLU A 239 -24.70 5.47 13.26
N GLN A 240 -23.65 4.64 13.17
CA GLN A 240 -23.31 3.93 11.92
C GLN A 240 -24.39 2.92 11.59
N ARG A 241 -24.82 2.12 12.56
CA ARG A 241 -25.92 1.16 12.39
C ARG A 241 -27.23 1.83 11.94
N VAL A 242 -27.56 2.99 12.52
CA VAL A 242 -28.74 3.76 12.10
C VAL A 242 -28.61 4.23 10.64
N ARG A 243 -27.43 4.63 10.20
CA ARG A 243 -27.18 5.00 8.80
C ARG A 243 -27.34 3.80 7.86
N ASP A 244 -26.83 2.66 8.25
CA ASP A 244 -26.92 1.42 7.45
C ASP A 244 -28.38 0.94 7.34
N TYR A 245 -29.14 0.90 8.41
CA TYR A 245 -30.59 0.63 8.36
C TYR A 245 -31.37 1.64 7.51
N ALA A 246 -30.98 2.92 7.54
CA ALA A 246 -31.61 3.94 6.72
C ALA A 246 -31.28 3.73 5.23
N ARG A 247 -30.10 3.22 4.92
CA ARG A 247 -29.70 2.85 3.56
C ARG A 247 -30.51 1.65 3.07
N ASP A 248 -30.57 0.57 3.83
CA ASP A 248 -31.27 -0.67 3.46
C ASP A 248 -32.77 -0.40 3.25
N ARG A 249 -33.41 0.40 4.10
CA ARG A 249 -34.81 0.82 3.94
C ARG A 249 -35.07 1.60 2.65
N ARG A 250 -34.09 2.33 2.11
CA ARG A 250 -34.24 3.03 0.84
C ARG A 250 -34.08 2.11 -0.37
N LEU A 251 -33.31 1.03 -0.23
CA LEU A 251 -33.12 0.04 -1.29
C LEU A 251 -34.35 -0.86 -1.46
N ALA A 252 -35.08 -1.15 -0.40
CA ALA A 252 -36.23 -2.05 -0.41
C ALA A 252 -37.38 -1.62 -1.35
N PRO A 253 -37.83 -0.36 -1.39
CA PRO A 253 -38.87 0.08 -2.35
C PRO A 253 -38.46 -0.07 -3.82
N GLU A 254 -37.16 0.02 -4.09
CA GLU A 254 -36.59 -0.18 -5.43
C GLU A 254 -36.44 -1.68 -5.79
N GLY A 255 -36.95 -2.58 -4.94
CA GLY A 255 -36.93 -4.00 -5.13
C GLY A 255 -35.61 -4.70 -4.78
N TRP A 256 -34.65 -3.98 -4.18
CA TRP A 256 -33.39 -4.56 -3.78
C TRP A 256 -33.51 -5.35 -2.48
N LEU A 257 -32.92 -6.54 -2.45
CA LEU A 257 -32.68 -7.31 -1.25
C LEU A 257 -31.20 -7.14 -0.85
N VAL A 258 -30.95 -6.84 0.41
CA VAL A 258 -29.60 -6.73 0.95
C VAL A 258 -29.30 -7.97 1.80
N LEU A 259 -28.26 -8.71 1.44
CA LEU A 259 -27.66 -9.78 2.24
C LEU A 259 -26.40 -9.25 2.91
N ARG A 260 -26.26 -9.49 4.21
CA ARG A 260 -25.08 -9.14 4.98
C ARG A 260 -24.37 -10.38 5.46
N PHE A 261 -23.08 -10.45 5.17
CA PHE A 261 -22.21 -11.55 5.59
C PHE A 261 -21.12 -11.03 6.52
N PRO A 262 -20.95 -11.65 7.71
CA PRO A 262 -19.78 -11.35 8.52
C PRO A 262 -18.51 -11.72 7.77
N ALA A 263 -17.48 -10.86 7.81
CA ALA A 263 -16.18 -11.15 7.20
C ALA A 263 -15.62 -12.51 7.63
N ALA A 264 -15.86 -12.91 8.88
CA ALA A 264 -15.43 -14.22 9.38
C ALA A 264 -16.00 -15.39 8.56
N LEU A 265 -17.29 -15.35 8.16
CA LEU A 265 -17.88 -16.43 7.34
C LEU A 265 -17.19 -16.53 5.98
N VAL A 266 -16.93 -15.38 5.34
CA VAL A 266 -16.25 -15.35 4.04
C VAL A 266 -14.81 -15.88 4.14
N MET A 267 -14.13 -15.62 5.25
CA MET A 267 -12.75 -16.05 5.50
C MET A 267 -12.66 -17.52 5.89
N ASP A 268 -13.58 -17.99 6.73
CA ASP A 268 -13.53 -19.32 7.32
C ASP A 268 -14.23 -20.38 6.42
N ASP A 269 -15.33 -20.00 5.75
CA ASP A 269 -16.08 -20.87 4.85
C ASP A 269 -16.60 -20.14 3.60
N PRO A 270 -15.70 -19.85 2.63
CA PRO A 270 -16.10 -19.20 1.39
C PRO A 270 -17.07 -20.04 0.54
N ALA A 271 -17.15 -21.36 0.75
CA ALA A 271 -18.08 -22.22 0.04
C ALA A 271 -19.51 -22.04 0.54
N ALA A 272 -19.72 -21.94 1.86
CA ALA A 272 -21.01 -21.60 2.45
C ALA A 272 -21.49 -20.22 2.00
N PHE A 273 -20.61 -19.22 2.01
CA PHE A 273 -20.91 -17.89 1.47
C PHE A 273 -21.45 -17.96 0.04
N VAL A 274 -20.74 -18.64 -0.87
CA VAL A 274 -21.17 -18.79 -2.26
C VAL A 274 -22.51 -19.53 -2.37
N ALA A 275 -22.71 -20.59 -1.59
CA ALA A 275 -23.95 -21.38 -1.61
C ALA A 275 -25.17 -20.53 -1.20
N GLU A 276 -25.04 -19.71 -0.15
CA GLU A 276 -26.13 -18.83 0.29
C GLU A 276 -26.43 -17.74 -0.75
N VAL A 277 -25.41 -17.10 -1.32
CA VAL A 277 -25.60 -16.13 -2.40
C VAL A 277 -26.34 -16.76 -3.59
N LEU A 278 -25.93 -17.96 -4.00
CA LEU A 278 -26.57 -18.66 -5.13
C LEU A 278 -28.00 -19.08 -4.82
N ALA A 279 -28.30 -19.52 -3.61
CA ALA A 279 -29.66 -19.90 -3.17
C ALA A 279 -30.62 -18.70 -3.26
N VAL A 280 -30.23 -17.55 -2.70
CA VAL A 280 -31.06 -16.35 -2.77
C VAL A 280 -31.17 -15.81 -4.20
N ARG A 281 -30.10 -15.87 -4.96
CA ARG A 281 -30.09 -15.46 -6.37
C ARG A 281 -31.06 -16.34 -7.21
N ALA A 282 -31.12 -17.62 -6.94
CA ALA A 282 -32.03 -18.54 -7.63
C ALA A 282 -33.51 -18.18 -7.39
N MET A 283 -33.85 -17.79 -6.15
CA MET A 283 -35.21 -17.36 -5.80
C MET A 283 -35.61 -16.02 -6.47
N ARG A 284 -34.66 -15.19 -6.76
CA ARG A 284 -34.90 -13.84 -7.33
C ARG A 284 -34.76 -13.76 -8.85
N ARG A 285 -34.34 -14.85 -9.51
CA ARG A 285 -34.28 -14.88 -10.99
C ARG A 285 -35.67 -14.73 -11.58
N PRO A 286 -35.91 -13.72 -12.43
CA PRO A 286 -37.18 -13.66 -13.15
C PRO A 286 -37.36 -14.92 -14.00
N PRO A 287 -38.59 -15.41 -14.18
CA PRO A 287 -38.82 -16.57 -15.01
C PRO A 287 -38.25 -16.34 -16.41
N ARG A 288 -37.58 -17.35 -16.95
CA ARG A 288 -37.06 -17.29 -18.33
C ARG A 288 -38.27 -17.04 -19.25
N ARG A 289 -38.30 -15.91 -19.95
CA ARG A 289 -39.23 -15.75 -21.06
C ARG A 289 -38.96 -16.91 -22.03
N ARG A 290 -39.91 -17.88 -22.13
CA ARG A 290 -39.88 -18.84 -23.22
C ARG A 290 -40.09 -18.00 -24.48
N CYS A 291 -39.07 -17.97 -25.36
CA CYS A 291 -39.30 -17.53 -26.73
C CYS A 291 -40.36 -18.48 -27.33
N ALA A 292 -41.48 -17.90 -27.68
CA ALA A 292 -42.50 -18.57 -28.47
C ALA A 292 -42.03 -18.65 -29.92
#